data_6b9bedfbb1447cf2c7354d3516b2a50c
#
_entry.id   6b9bedfbb1447cf2c7354d3516b2a50c
#
_cell.length_a   1.000
_cell.length_b   1.000
_cell.length_c   1.000
_cell.angle_alpha   90.00
_cell.angle_beta   90.00
_cell.angle_gamma   90.00
#
_symmetry.space_group_name_H-M   'P 1'
#
loop_
_entity.id
_entity.type
_entity.pdbx_description
1 polymer ?
#
loop_
_entity_poly.entity_id
_entity_poly.type
_entity_poly.pdbx_seq_one_letter_code
_entity_poly.pdbx_strand_id
1 'polypeptide(L)'
;LVVFAISFGVAKSIGIGNVDILSVVLEPLLEVVLSLGLGFIMGLLFTICEKYFHSRSNRMAVSVAFVMMTVAISFLKFQIGIVHITFSSLLACMMLGSVFCNICKVSEELMERVDRWTTPVLILFFVISGAELELSVFADVAVVVIGIIYVIARSIGKYFGAGISARMTKCDPNIIKYLGITLLPQAGVALGMAIKAIELGPDGAIVRNITLFAVLIYEIVGPFLTKIALTKAGDIKEEGRKSAREELFTTKQA
;
A
#
# COMPACT_ATOMS: atom_id res chain seq x y z
N LEU A 1 -2.40 8.76 -1.43
CA LEU A 1 -2.29 8.81 -2.91
C LEU A 1 -2.81 10.13 -3.46
N VAL A 2 -4.05 10.55 -3.18
CA VAL A 2 -4.64 11.79 -3.73
C VAL A 2 -3.81 13.03 -3.34
N VAL A 3 -3.47 13.18 -2.05
CA VAL A 3 -2.65 14.31 -1.57
C VAL A 3 -1.27 14.30 -2.24
N PHE A 4 -0.67 13.12 -2.40
CA PHE A 4 0.60 12.98 -3.10
C PHE A 4 0.49 13.41 -4.57
N ALA A 5 -0.55 12.95 -5.28
CA ALA A 5 -0.76 13.29 -6.69
C ALA A 5 -0.92 14.81 -6.89
N ILE A 6 -1.70 15.47 -6.01
CA ILE A 6 -1.86 16.94 -6.05
C ILE A 6 -0.51 17.63 -5.76
N SER A 7 0.21 17.23 -4.69
CA SER A 7 1.49 17.85 -4.34
C SER A 7 2.53 17.63 -5.43
N PHE A 8 2.56 16.45 -6.06
CA PHE A 8 3.44 16.14 -7.16
C PHE A 8 3.12 16.98 -8.41
N GLY A 9 1.83 17.14 -8.75
CA GLY A 9 1.38 18.00 -9.84
C GLY A 9 1.80 19.45 -9.63
N VAL A 10 1.62 20.00 -8.41
CA VAL A 10 2.07 21.35 -8.05
C VAL A 10 3.58 21.49 -8.23
N ALA A 11 4.36 20.56 -7.66
CA ALA A 11 5.83 20.59 -7.76
C ALA A 11 6.32 20.54 -9.21
N LYS A 12 5.70 19.69 -10.03
CA LYS A 12 6.02 19.56 -11.46
C LYS A 12 5.72 20.85 -12.23
N SER A 13 4.57 21.49 -11.96
CA SER A 13 4.17 22.73 -12.61
C SER A 13 5.11 23.90 -12.25
N ILE A 14 5.55 23.99 -10.99
CA ILE A 14 6.53 24.98 -10.55
C ILE A 14 7.86 24.78 -11.28
N GLY A 15 8.31 23.52 -11.42
CA GLY A 15 9.56 23.18 -12.10
C GLY A 15 9.57 23.53 -13.61
N ILE A 16 8.41 23.50 -14.27
CA ILE A 16 8.26 23.81 -15.70
C ILE A 16 8.08 25.34 -15.93
N GLY A 17 7.80 26.12 -14.88
CA GLY A 17 7.60 27.58 -14.96
C GLY A 17 6.24 28.02 -15.51
N ASN A 18 5.35 27.09 -15.85
CA ASN A 18 3.97 27.35 -16.26
C ASN A 18 3.02 26.70 -15.25
N VAL A 19 2.52 27.49 -14.32
CA VAL A 19 1.50 27.01 -13.37
C VAL A 19 0.14 27.13 -14.02
N ASP A 20 -0.28 26.12 -14.77
CA ASP A 20 -1.66 25.97 -15.17
C ASP A 20 -2.42 25.30 -14.03
N ILE A 21 -3.08 26.13 -13.20
CA ILE A 21 -3.84 25.69 -12.01
C ILE A 21 -4.90 24.65 -12.39
N LEU A 22 -5.42 24.71 -13.60
CA LEU A 22 -6.44 23.79 -14.08
C LEU A 22 -5.88 22.37 -14.27
N SER A 23 -4.71 22.23 -14.88
CA SER A 23 -4.06 20.93 -15.07
C SER A 23 -3.57 20.34 -13.74
N VAL A 24 -3.04 21.17 -12.85
CA VAL A 24 -2.53 20.75 -11.53
C VAL A 24 -3.59 20.11 -10.64
N VAL A 25 -4.84 20.58 -10.71
CA VAL A 25 -5.95 20.05 -9.89
C VAL A 25 -6.79 19.04 -10.66
N LEU A 26 -7.03 19.29 -11.94
CA LEU A 26 -7.91 18.47 -12.77
C LEU A 26 -7.28 17.10 -13.10
N GLU A 27 -5.99 17.05 -13.45
CA GLU A 27 -5.33 15.79 -13.80
C GLU A 27 -5.33 14.76 -12.67
N PRO A 28 -4.95 15.08 -11.40
CA PRO A 28 -5.04 14.13 -10.30
C PRO A 28 -6.48 13.73 -9.97
N LEU A 29 -7.43 14.63 -10.10
CA LEU A 29 -8.85 14.32 -9.87
C LEU A 29 -9.38 13.34 -10.93
N LEU A 30 -9.04 13.58 -12.19
CA LEU A 30 -9.36 12.66 -13.29
C LEU A 30 -8.66 11.31 -13.10
N GLU A 31 -7.37 11.30 -12.71
CA GLU A 31 -6.64 10.07 -12.41
C GLU A 31 -7.37 9.24 -11.34
N VAL A 32 -7.85 9.85 -10.27
CA VAL A 32 -8.59 9.15 -9.22
C VAL A 32 -9.91 8.60 -9.75
N VAL A 33 -10.73 9.43 -10.38
CA VAL A 33 -12.07 9.03 -10.86
C VAL A 33 -11.97 7.93 -11.93
N LEU A 34 -11.07 8.08 -12.88
CA LEU A 34 -10.87 7.11 -13.95
C LEU A 34 -10.28 5.80 -13.43
N SER A 35 -9.35 5.85 -12.47
CA SER A 35 -8.79 4.65 -11.85
C SER A 35 -9.85 3.87 -11.06
N LEU A 36 -10.69 4.57 -10.31
CA LEU A 36 -11.81 3.94 -9.61
C LEU A 36 -12.84 3.36 -10.60
N GLY A 37 -13.13 4.08 -11.69
CA GLY A 37 -14.01 3.61 -12.76
C GLY A 37 -13.47 2.34 -13.44
N LEU A 38 -12.18 2.34 -13.79
CA LEU A 38 -11.51 1.17 -14.35
C LEU A 38 -11.59 -0.01 -13.39
N GLY A 39 -11.21 0.18 -12.12
CA GLY A 39 -11.26 -0.86 -11.10
C GLY A 39 -12.67 -1.40 -10.86
N PHE A 40 -13.69 -0.53 -10.91
CA PHE A 40 -15.08 -0.93 -10.79
C PHE A 40 -15.52 -1.84 -11.94
N ILE A 41 -15.23 -1.45 -13.18
CA ILE A 41 -15.55 -2.25 -14.38
C ILE A 41 -14.83 -3.59 -14.32
N MET A 42 -13.53 -3.59 -14.03
CA MET A 42 -12.73 -4.81 -13.93
C MET A 42 -13.20 -5.72 -12.80
N GLY A 43 -13.63 -5.17 -11.67
CA GLY A 43 -14.20 -5.92 -10.55
C GLY A 43 -15.55 -6.57 -10.89
N LEU A 44 -16.41 -5.88 -11.64
CA LEU A 44 -17.64 -6.46 -12.15
C LEU A 44 -17.38 -7.60 -13.14
N LEU A 45 -16.48 -7.38 -14.11
CA LEU A 45 -16.10 -8.41 -15.08
C LEU A 45 -15.50 -9.63 -14.38
N PHE A 46 -14.63 -9.41 -13.39
CA PHE A 46 -14.06 -10.49 -12.59
C PHE A 46 -15.15 -11.29 -11.86
N THR A 47 -16.10 -10.61 -11.23
CA THR A 47 -17.22 -11.26 -10.54
C THR A 47 -18.10 -12.07 -11.49
N ILE A 48 -18.31 -11.60 -12.72
CA ILE A 48 -19.07 -12.32 -13.75
C ILE A 48 -18.27 -13.55 -14.21
N CYS A 49 -16.98 -13.38 -14.52
CA CYS A 49 -16.11 -14.47 -14.95
C CYS A 49 -16.01 -15.59 -13.91
N GLU A 50 -15.95 -15.22 -12.62
CA GLU A 50 -15.86 -16.18 -11.51
C GLU A 50 -17.01 -17.18 -11.47
N LYS A 51 -18.20 -16.76 -11.90
CA LYS A 51 -19.39 -17.66 -11.97
C LYS A 51 -19.24 -18.82 -12.95
N TYR A 52 -18.39 -18.67 -13.96
CA TYR A 52 -18.18 -19.70 -14.99
C TYR A 52 -17.10 -20.72 -14.60
N PHE A 53 -16.23 -20.39 -13.68
CA PHE A 53 -15.12 -21.25 -13.29
C PHE A 53 -15.43 -21.98 -11.98
N HIS A 54 -15.49 -23.32 -12.04
CA HIS A 54 -15.80 -24.17 -10.88
C HIS A 54 -14.52 -24.79 -10.28
N SER A 55 -13.44 -24.90 -11.06
CA SER A 55 -12.16 -25.45 -10.59
C SER A 55 -11.41 -24.47 -9.72
N ARG A 56 -10.91 -24.96 -8.59
CA ARG A 56 -10.15 -24.18 -7.60
C ARG A 56 -8.89 -23.52 -8.18
N SER A 57 -8.17 -24.25 -9.05
CA SER A 57 -6.95 -23.77 -9.72
C SER A 57 -7.27 -22.66 -10.73
N ASN A 58 -8.34 -22.87 -11.52
CA ASN A 58 -8.74 -21.90 -12.54
C ASN A 58 -9.18 -20.57 -11.91
N ARG A 59 -9.91 -20.61 -10.81
CA ARG A 59 -10.33 -19.41 -10.08
C ARG A 59 -9.15 -18.58 -9.62
N MET A 60 -8.11 -19.21 -9.08
CA MET A 60 -6.90 -18.51 -8.66
C MET A 60 -6.14 -17.92 -9.85
N ALA A 61 -5.99 -18.67 -10.94
CA ALA A 61 -5.37 -18.19 -12.17
C ALA A 61 -6.13 -16.99 -12.76
N VAL A 62 -7.46 -17.04 -12.77
CA VAL A 62 -8.32 -15.93 -13.21
C VAL A 62 -8.15 -14.70 -12.32
N SER A 63 -8.05 -14.87 -10.99
CA SER A 63 -7.81 -13.75 -10.07
C SER A 63 -6.50 -13.04 -10.39
N VAL A 64 -5.42 -13.79 -10.55
CA VAL A 64 -4.10 -13.23 -10.90
C VAL A 64 -4.15 -12.55 -12.27
N ALA A 65 -4.81 -13.19 -13.26
CA ALA A 65 -4.96 -12.63 -14.60
C ALA A 65 -5.71 -11.29 -14.59
N PHE A 66 -6.79 -11.17 -13.82
CA PHE A 66 -7.56 -9.92 -13.71
C PHE A 66 -6.75 -8.81 -13.05
N VAL A 67 -5.99 -9.11 -11.99
CA VAL A 67 -5.10 -8.13 -11.36
C VAL A 67 -4.03 -7.67 -12.35
N MET A 68 -3.34 -8.61 -13.02
CA MET A 68 -2.31 -8.28 -14.01
C MET A 68 -2.88 -7.48 -15.20
N MET A 69 -4.07 -7.85 -15.67
CA MET A 69 -4.75 -7.13 -16.77
C MET A 69 -5.13 -5.72 -16.34
N THR A 70 -5.64 -5.53 -15.12
CA THR A 70 -5.96 -4.20 -14.58
C THR A 70 -4.71 -3.33 -14.48
N VAL A 71 -3.61 -3.90 -13.99
CA VAL A 71 -2.31 -3.20 -13.94
C VAL A 71 -1.82 -2.85 -15.35
N ALA A 72 -1.88 -3.80 -16.29
CA ALA A 72 -1.46 -3.57 -17.68
C ALA A 72 -2.28 -2.45 -18.34
N ILE A 73 -3.60 -2.44 -18.16
CA ILE A 73 -4.46 -1.37 -18.67
C ILE A 73 -4.13 -0.02 -18.01
N SER A 74 -3.80 -0.02 -16.71
CA SER A 74 -3.45 1.21 -16.01
C SER A 74 -2.14 1.86 -16.48
N PHE A 75 -1.27 1.11 -17.15
CA PHE A 75 -0.06 1.67 -17.78
C PHE A 75 -0.31 2.34 -19.12
N LEU A 76 -1.52 2.19 -19.68
CA LEU A 76 -1.87 2.91 -20.90
C LEU A 76 -1.99 4.40 -20.59
N LYS A 77 -1.21 5.20 -21.32
CA LYS A 77 -1.24 6.65 -21.24
C LYS A 77 -2.00 7.19 -22.44
N PHE A 78 -3.07 7.91 -22.19
CA PHE A 78 -3.83 8.57 -23.23
C PHE A 78 -3.64 10.09 -23.12
N GLN A 79 -3.53 10.74 -24.27
CA GLN A 79 -3.49 12.19 -24.34
C GLN A 79 -4.69 12.66 -25.14
N ILE A 80 -5.56 13.45 -24.51
CA ILE A 80 -6.71 14.06 -25.17
C ILE A 80 -6.52 15.57 -25.09
N GLY A 81 -6.04 16.16 -26.19
CA GLY A 81 -5.73 17.58 -26.24
C GLY A 81 -4.57 17.94 -25.32
N ILE A 82 -4.80 18.80 -24.35
CA ILE A 82 -3.81 19.33 -23.38
C ILE A 82 -3.76 18.45 -22.11
N VAL A 83 -4.76 17.60 -21.86
CA VAL A 83 -4.89 16.82 -20.64
C VAL A 83 -4.23 15.44 -20.80
N HIS A 84 -3.31 15.12 -19.91
CA HIS A 84 -2.71 13.80 -19.83
C HIS A 84 -3.57 12.90 -18.92
N ILE A 85 -4.15 11.86 -19.52
CA ILE A 85 -4.92 10.87 -18.79
C ILE A 85 -3.98 9.75 -18.36
N THR A 86 -3.81 9.62 -17.06
CA THR A 86 -3.06 8.55 -16.41
C THR A 86 -3.98 7.79 -15.47
N PHE A 87 -3.65 6.54 -15.18
CA PHE A 87 -4.37 5.70 -14.22
C PHE A 87 -3.45 5.34 -13.07
N SER A 88 -3.98 5.34 -11.87
CA SER A 88 -3.30 4.77 -10.71
C SER A 88 -3.62 3.29 -10.60
N SER A 89 -2.63 2.42 -10.87
CA SER A 89 -2.78 0.97 -10.76
C SER A 89 -3.21 0.53 -9.36
N LEU A 90 -2.70 1.21 -8.32
CA LEU A 90 -3.05 0.92 -6.92
C LEU A 90 -4.53 1.20 -6.63
N LEU A 91 -5.06 2.36 -7.09
CA LEU A 91 -6.47 2.71 -6.91
C LEU A 91 -7.38 1.77 -7.71
N ALA A 92 -6.99 1.44 -8.95
CA ALA A 92 -7.74 0.53 -9.80
C ALA A 92 -7.82 -0.88 -9.17
N CYS A 93 -6.70 -1.44 -8.70
CA CYS A 93 -6.69 -2.75 -8.05
C CYS A 93 -7.44 -2.75 -6.71
N MET A 94 -7.34 -1.67 -5.92
CA MET A 94 -8.10 -1.52 -4.68
C MET A 94 -9.61 -1.54 -4.96
N MET A 95 -10.07 -0.81 -5.97
CA MET A 95 -11.48 -0.78 -6.34
C MET A 95 -11.95 -2.11 -6.93
N LEU A 96 -11.13 -2.77 -7.76
CA LEU A 96 -11.39 -4.12 -8.26
C LEU A 96 -11.66 -5.09 -7.11
N GLY A 97 -10.76 -5.13 -6.12
CA GLY A 97 -10.91 -5.98 -4.94
C GLY A 97 -12.14 -5.65 -4.12
N SER A 98 -12.40 -4.35 -3.89
CA SER A 98 -13.58 -3.89 -3.15
C SER A 98 -14.89 -4.32 -3.84
N VAL A 99 -15.01 -4.14 -5.14
CA VAL A 99 -16.20 -4.55 -5.90
C VAL A 99 -16.37 -6.07 -5.85
N PHE A 100 -15.31 -6.81 -6.10
CA PHE A 100 -15.34 -8.27 -6.06
C PHE A 100 -15.75 -8.80 -4.69
N CYS A 101 -15.15 -8.33 -3.61
CA CYS A 101 -15.44 -8.80 -2.25
C CYS A 101 -16.88 -8.47 -1.81
N ASN A 102 -17.45 -7.36 -2.29
CA ASN A 102 -18.82 -6.99 -1.92
C ASN A 102 -19.90 -7.69 -2.75
N ILE A 103 -19.60 -8.08 -3.98
CA ILE A 103 -20.61 -8.67 -4.89
C ILE A 103 -20.51 -10.19 -4.96
N CYS A 104 -19.29 -10.75 -4.86
CA CYS A 104 -19.08 -12.20 -5.00
C CYS A 104 -19.27 -12.92 -3.66
N LYS A 105 -20.20 -13.89 -3.61
CA LYS A 105 -20.51 -14.67 -2.39
C LYS A 105 -19.37 -15.61 -1.95
N VAL A 106 -18.48 -15.99 -2.86
CA VAL A 106 -17.35 -16.91 -2.60
C VAL A 106 -16.02 -16.14 -2.47
N SER A 107 -16.08 -14.83 -2.33
CA SER A 107 -14.90 -13.96 -2.25
C SER A 107 -13.97 -14.33 -1.09
N GLU A 108 -14.52 -14.68 0.07
CA GLU A 108 -13.75 -15.00 1.27
C GLU A 108 -12.85 -16.24 1.06
N GLU A 109 -13.42 -17.32 0.51
CA GLU A 109 -12.65 -18.53 0.19
C GLU A 109 -11.55 -18.27 -0.83
N LEU A 110 -11.83 -17.43 -1.83
CA LEU A 110 -10.85 -17.11 -2.85
C LEU A 110 -9.75 -16.20 -2.31
N MET A 111 -10.11 -15.19 -1.51
CA MET A 111 -9.14 -14.27 -0.90
C MET A 111 -8.19 -15.00 0.04
N GLU A 112 -8.66 -15.95 0.85
CA GLU A 112 -7.78 -16.77 1.71
C GLU A 112 -6.71 -17.53 0.90
N ARG A 113 -7.08 -17.99 -0.30
CA ARG A 113 -6.14 -18.70 -1.18
C ARG A 113 -5.16 -17.76 -1.86
N VAL A 114 -5.65 -16.63 -2.36
CA VAL A 114 -4.82 -15.59 -2.96
C VAL A 114 -3.80 -15.09 -1.95
N ASP A 115 -4.19 -14.90 -0.69
CA ASP A 115 -3.32 -14.48 0.40
C ASP A 115 -2.16 -15.47 0.60
N ARG A 116 -2.45 -16.77 0.64
CA ARG A 116 -1.41 -17.80 0.74
C ARG A 116 -0.45 -17.80 -0.45
N TRP A 117 -0.95 -17.56 -1.65
CA TRP A 117 -0.12 -17.49 -2.86
C TRP A 117 0.68 -16.21 -2.93
N THR A 118 0.15 -15.11 -2.41
CA THR A 118 0.79 -13.79 -2.43
C THR A 118 1.99 -13.72 -1.48
N THR A 119 2.02 -14.53 -0.43
CA THR A 119 3.12 -14.52 0.56
C THR A 119 4.51 -14.65 -0.05
N PRO A 120 4.83 -15.61 -0.95
CA PRO A 120 6.13 -15.67 -1.62
C PRO A 120 6.43 -14.44 -2.50
N VAL A 121 5.40 -13.89 -3.15
CA VAL A 121 5.54 -12.69 -3.99
C VAL A 121 5.88 -11.47 -3.13
N LEU A 122 5.27 -11.35 -1.94
CA LEU A 122 5.59 -10.30 -0.97
C LEU A 122 7.03 -10.43 -0.46
N ILE A 123 7.50 -11.64 -0.18
CA ILE A 123 8.89 -11.88 0.22
C ILE A 123 9.84 -11.39 -0.88
N LEU A 124 9.60 -11.78 -2.13
CA LEU A 124 10.40 -11.34 -3.28
C LEU A 124 10.36 -9.81 -3.43
N PHE A 125 9.18 -9.21 -3.28
CA PHE A 125 9.02 -7.75 -3.34
C PHE A 125 9.89 -7.04 -2.30
N PHE A 126 9.88 -7.50 -1.04
CA PHE A 126 10.69 -6.89 0.01
C PHE A 126 12.19 -7.14 -0.18
N VAL A 127 12.59 -8.31 -0.68
CA VAL A 127 14.00 -8.60 -0.99
C VAL A 127 14.51 -7.69 -2.11
N ILE A 128 13.76 -7.56 -3.20
CA ILE A 128 14.13 -6.68 -4.32
C ILE A 128 14.15 -5.22 -3.87
N SER A 129 13.12 -4.76 -3.14
CA SER A 129 13.08 -3.39 -2.62
C SER A 129 14.24 -3.09 -1.67
N GLY A 130 14.66 -4.08 -0.87
CA GLY A 130 15.85 -3.96 -0.01
C GLY A 130 17.15 -3.92 -0.82
N ALA A 131 17.22 -4.69 -1.90
CA ALA A 131 18.41 -4.69 -2.79
C ALA A 131 18.56 -3.40 -3.60
N GLU A 132 17.45 -2.71 -3.90
CA GLU A 132 17.45 -1.40 -4.56
C GLU A 132 17.86 -0.25 -3.64
N LEU A 133 18.00 -0.51 -2.34
CA LEU A 133 18.41 0.51 -1.39
C LEU A 133 19.87 0.88 -1.61
N GLU A 134 20.12 2.09 -2.06
CA GLU A 134 21.47 2.64 -2.19
C GLU A 134 22.02 3.04 -0.81
N LEU A 135 22.94 2.25 -0.28
CA LEU A 135 23.59 2.56 1.01
C LEU A 135 24.40 3.86 0.99
N SER A 136 24.74 4.35 -0.19
CA SER A 136 25.40 5.67 -0.40
C SER A 136 24.57 6.84 0.15
N VAL A 137 23.25 6.67 0.27
CA VAL A 137 22.35 7.66 0.88
C VAL A 137 22.74 7.99 2.33
N PHE A 138 23.32 7.02 3.04
CA PHE A 138 23.79 7.22 4.43
C PHE A 138 25.10 8.04 4.53
N ALA A 139 25.80 8.25 3.43
CA ALA A 139 27.01 9.07 3.39
C ALA A 139 26.69 10.58 3.40
N ASP A 140 25.49 10.98 3.01
CA ASP A 140 25.05 12.37 3.03
C ASP A 140 24.40 12.70 4.39
N VAL A 141 25.13 13.44 5.20
CA VAL A 141 24.70 13.85 6.55
C VAL A 141 23.40 14.66 6.51
N ALA A 142 23.20 15.49 5.50
CA ALA A 142 21.97 16.29 5.37
C ALA A 142 20.75 15.38 5.14
N VAL A 143 20.86 14.38 4.27
CA VAL A 143 19.79 13.40 4.01
C VAL A 143 19.48 12.60 5.27
N VAL A 144 20.50 12.18 6.02
CA VAL A 144 20.31 11.42 7.27
C VAL A 144 19.58 12.27 8.32
N VAL A 145 20.01 13.52 8.54
CA VAL A 145 19.38 14.41 9.52
C VAL A 145 17.92 14.70 9.15
N ILE A 146 17.66 15.07 7.90
CA ILE A 146 16.29 15.32 7.42
C ILE A 146 15.46 14.03 7.51
N GLY A 147 16.03 12.88 7.16
CA GLY A 147 15.39 11.57 7.27
C GLY A 147 14.98 11.23 8.71
N ILE A 148 15.84 11.48 9.69
CA ILE A 148 15.52 11.27 11.11
C ILE A 148 14.38 12.19 11.56
N ILE A 149 14.45 13.48 11.19
CA ILE A 149 13.39 14.46 11.52
C ILE A 149 12.06 13.98 10.89
N TYR A 150 12.08 13.55 9.63
CA TYR A 150 10.90 13.01 8.95
C TYR A 150 10.33 11.79 9.66
N VAL A 151 11.17 10.82 10.04
CA VAL A 151 10.75 9.62 10.77
C VAL A 151 10.07 9.99 12.10
N ILE A 152 10.67 10.88 12.87
CA ILE A 152 10.12 11.33 14.17
C ILE A 152 8.80 12.06 13.97
N ALA A 153 8.77 13.08 13.12
CA ALA A 153 7.58 13.89 12.87
C ALA A 153 6.40 13.04 12.37
N ARG A 154 6.68 12.12 11.44
CA ARG A 154 5.68 11.22 10.89
C ARG A 154 5.17 10.20 11.93
N SER A 155 6.05 9.66 12.76
CA SER A 155 5.67 8.73 13.84
C SER A 155 4.75 9.41 14.85
N ILE A 156 5.09 10.64 15.25
CA ILE A 156 4.27 11.48 16.13
C ILE A 156 2.90 11.74 15.48
N GLY A 157 2.89 12.16 14.21
CA GLY A 157 1.66 12.44 13.45
C GLY A 157 0.75 11.22 13.34
N LYS A 158 1.29 10.04 13.06
CA LYS A 158 0.53 8.79 13.00
C LYS A 158 -0.03 8.38 14.36
N TYR A 159 0.80 8.45 15.41
CA TYR A 159 0.39 8.07 16.75
C TYR A 159 -0.76 8.94 17.27
N PHE A 160 -0.57 10.26 17.23
CA PHE A 160 -1.58 11.19 17.70
C PHE A 160 -2.79 11.25 16.78
N GLY A 161 -2.60 11.23 15.45
CA GLY A 161 -3.69 11.24 14.48
C GLY A 161 -4.61 10.03 14.64
N ALA A 162 -4.06 8.82 14.73
CA ALA A 162 -4.83 7.61 14.97
C ALA A 162 -5.52 7.62 16.35
N GLY A 163 -4.80 8.04 17.39
CA GLY A 163 -5.34 8.11 18.75
C GLY A 163 -6.49 9.11 18.88
N ILE A 164 -6.36 10.30 18.25
CA ILE A 164 -7.44 11.33 18.25
C ILE A 164 -8.63 10.81 17.47
N SER A 165 -8.43 10.26 16.27
CA SER A 165 -9.51 9.72 15.43
C SER A 165 -10.25 8.59 16.14
N ALA A 166 -9.54 7.64 16.75
CA ALA A 166 -10.13 6.54 17.49
C ALA A 166 -10.91 7.03 18.73
N ARG A 167 -10.42 8.10 19.39
CA ARG A 167 -11.15 8.71 20.53
C ARG A 167 -12.41 9.42 20.07
N MET A 168 -12.39 10.12 18.93
CA MET A 168 -13.56 10.79 18.38
C MET A 168 -14.66 9.80 17.98
N THR A 169 -14.28 8.64 17.49
CA THR A 169 -15.21 7.55 17.11
C THR A 169 -15.58 6.64 18.29
N LYS A 170 -15.11 6.96 19.52
CA LYS A 170 -15.41 6.19 20.75
C LYS A 170 -15.02 4.71 20.63
N CYS A 171 -13.88 4.42 20.01
CA CYS A 171 -13.33 3.08 19.93
C CYS A 171 -12.88 2.56 21.31
N ASP A 172 -12.62 1.24 21.37
CA ASP A 172 -12.08 0.59 22.55
C ASP A 172 -10.78 1.27 23.05
N PRO A 173 -10.55 1.40 24.38
CA PRO A 173 -9.33 2.00 24.93
C PRO A 173 -8.03 1.39 24.42
N ASN A 174 -8.01 0.09 24.11
CA ASN A 174 -6.83 -0.57 23.55
C ASN A 174 -6.57 -0.08 22.13
N ILE A 175 -7.59 0.11 21.30
CA ILE A 175 -7.47 0.67 19.96
C ILE A 175 -6.93 2.10 20.05
N ILE A 176 -7.49 2.94 20.91
CA ILE A 176 -7.05 4.33 21.09
C ILE A 176 -5.54 4.39 21.43
N LYS A 177 -5.08 3.46 22.27
CA LYS A 177 -3.70 3.46 22.76
C LYS A 177 -2.68 2.85 21.81
N TYR A 178 -3.04 1.78 21.11
CA TYR A 178 -2.06 0.97 20.36
C TYR A 178 -2.17 1.11 18.84
N LEU A 179 -3.30 1.55 18.28
CA LEU A 179 -3.50 1.68 16.84
C LEU A 179 -2.43 2.54 16.16
N GLY A 180 -2.04 3.66 16.77
CA GLY A 180 -1.01 4.54 16.18
C GLY A 180 0.35 3.87 16.03
N ILE A 181 0.70 2.95 16.93
CA ILE A 181 1.94 2.19 16.87
C ILE A 181 1.90 1.14 15.77
N THR A 182 0.78 0.43 15.61
CA THR A 182 0.61 -0.59 14.57
C THR A 182 0.59 -0.01 13.15
N LEU A 183 0.33 1.29 13.02
CA LEU A 183 0.37 2.00 11.74
C LEU A 183 1.76 2.51 11.35
N LEU A 184 2.80 2.32 12.18
CA LEU A 184 4.15 2.81 11.89
C LEU A 184 4.80 2.16 10.67
N PRO A 185 4.71 0.82 10.44
CA PRO A 185 5.31 0.18 9.27
C PRO A 185 4.90 0.87 7.98
N GLN A 186 5.82 0.97 7.04
CA GLN A 186 5.59 1.61 5.74
C GLN A 186 6.56 1.07 4.70
N ALA A 187 6.03 0.51 3.63
CA ALA A 187 6.84 -0.03 2.54
C ALA A 187 6.25 0.30 1.15
N GLY A 188 5.57 -0.61 0.52
CA GLY A 188 5.25 -0.64 -0.90
C GLY A 188 4.69 0.65 -1.50
N VAL A 189 3.66 1.25 -0.88
CA VAL A 189 3.07 2.50 -1.41
C VAL A 189 4.06 3.66 -1.32
N ALA A 190 4.85 3.74 -0.25
CA ALA A 190 5.84 4.79 -0.10
C ALA A 190 6.98 4.64 -1.12
N LEU A 191 7.44 3.41 -1.36
CA LEU A 191 8.43 3.12 -2.40
C LEU A 191 7.91 3.49 -3.79
N GLY A 192 6.69 3.10 -4.13
CA GLY A 192 6.07 3.46 -5.41
C GLY A 192 5.96 4.98 -5.62
N MET A 193 5.57 5.72 -4.57
CA MET A 193 5.54 7.19 -4.63
C MET A 193 6.93 7.80 -4.72
N ALA A 194 7.92 7.23 -4.02
CA ALA A 194 9.31 7.70 -4.07
C ALA A 194 9.94 7.52 -5.45
N ILE A 195 9.66 6.41 -6.14
CA ILE A 195 10.09 6.20 -7.52
C ILE A 195 9.47 7.24 -8.45
N LYS A 196 8.18 7.53 -8.31
CA LYS A 196 7.50 8.55 -9.10
C LYS A 196 8.09 9.96 -8.86
N ALA A 197 8.57 10.24 -7.66
CA ALA A 197 9.18 11.52 -7.33
C ALA A 197 10.45 11.83 -8.14
N ILE A 198 11.15 10.82 -8.67
CA ILE A 198 12.35 11.00 -9.52
C ILE A 198 12.03 11.84 -10.77
N GLU A 199 10.79 11.83 -11.25
CA GLU A 199 10.36 12.64 -12.38
C GLU A 199 10.49 14.16 -12.14
N LEU A 200 10.67 14.59 -10.88
CA LEU A 200 10.92 15.99 -10.51
C LEU A 200 12.40 16.40 -10.65
N GLY A 201 13.25 15.51 -11.17
CA GLY A 201 14.69 15.79 -11.33
C GLY A 201 15.49 15.67 -10.02
N PRO A 202 16.54 16.52 -9.82
CA PRO A 202 17.44 16.41 -8.66
C PRO A 202 16.74 16.48 -7.30
N ASP A 203 15.75 17.36 -7.15
CA ASP A 203 14.97 17.49 -5.92
C ASP A 203 14.14 16.22 -5.66
N GLY A 204 13.63 15.60 -6.70
CA GLY A 204 12.93 14.32 -6.63
C GLY A 204 13.82 13.18 -6.16
N ALA A 205 15.09 13.18 -6.55
CA ALA A 205 16.07 12.21 -6.06
C ALA A 205 16.32 12.36 -4.54
N ILE A 206 16.37 13.59 -4.04
CA ILE A 206 16.51 13.86 -2.59
C ILE A 206 15.27 13.34 -1.84
N VAL A 207 14.06 13.63 -2.33
CA VAL A 207 12.80 13.12 -1.75
C VAL A 207 12.77 11.59 -1.73
N ARG A 208 13.19 10.95 -2.83
CA ARG A 208 13.33 9.48 -2.92
C ARG A 208 14.27 8.97 -1.85
N ASN A 209 15.46 9.54 -1.74
CA ASN A 209 16.49 9.09 -0.82
C ASN A 209 16.06 9.21 0.65
N ILE A 210 15.45 10.34 1.03
CA ILE A 210 14.88 10.53 2.37
C ILE A 210 13.77 9.50 2.64
N THR A 211 12.92 9.23 1.65
CA THR A 211 11.82 8.26 1.79
C THR A 211 12.37 6.85 1.95
N LEU A 212 13.37 6.46 1.16
CA LEU A 212 14.02 5.14 1.27
C LEU A 212 14.69 4.95 2.63
N PHE A 213 15.41 5.97 3.12
CA PHE A 213 15.98 5.97 4.47
C PHE A 213 14.91 5.71 5.54
N ALA A 214 13.81 6.44 5.47
CA ALA A 214 12.72 6.29 6.43
C ALA A 214 12.03 4.91 6.32
N VAL A 215 11.82 4.40 5.11
CA VAL A 215 11.25 3.06 4.87
C VAL A 215 12.12 1.99 5.51
N LEU A 216 13.46 2.06 5.35
CA LEU A 216 14.37 1.10 5.98
C LEU A 216 14.18 1.06 7.51
N ILE A 217 14.13 2.23 8.16
CA ILE A 217 13.91 2.30 9.60
C ILE A 217 12.56 1.70 9.99
N TYR A 218 11.50 2.06 9.25
CA TYR A 218 10.15 1.57 9.54
C TYR A 218 9.99 0.08 9.29
N GLU A 219 10.68 -0.50 8.32
CA GLU A 219 10.65 -1.94 8.04
C GLU A 219 11.40 -2.77 9.11
N ILE A 220 12.44 -2.22 9.71
CA ILE A 220 13.16 -2.88 10.80
C ILE A 220 12.43 -2.72 12.13
N VAL A 221 12.10 -1.48 12.49
CA VAL A 221 11.55 -1.13 13.81
C VAL A 221 10.03 -1.35 13.89
N GLY A 222 9.32 -1.08 12.80
CA GLY A 222 7.87 -1.08 12.74
C GLY A 222 7.23 -2.41 13.11
N PRO A 223 7.59 -3.55 12.50
CA PRO A 223 7.02 -4.85 12.82
C PRO A 223 7.28 -5.27 14.28
N PHE A 224 8.46 -4.94 14.80
CA PHE A 224 8.81 -5.20 16.19
C PHE A 224 7.91 -4.43 17.17
N LEU A 225 7.74 -3.13 16.95
CA LEU A 225 6.84 -2.30 17.75
C LEU A 225 5.38 -2.72 17.62
N THR A 226 4.95 -3.09 16.40
CA THR A 226 3.61 -3.61 16.14
C THR A 226 3.34 -4.89 16.93
N LYS A 227 4.28 -5.83 16.92
CA LYS A 227 4.16 -7.06 17.72
C LYS A 227 4.01 -6.76 19.20
N ILE A 228 4.84 -5.88 19.76
CA ILE A 228 4.76 -5.48 21.17
C ILE A 228 3.39 -4.82 21.45
N ALA A 229 2.92 -3.95 20.58
CA ALA A 229 1.65 -3.25 20.75
C ALA A 229 0.46 -4.24 20.76
N LEU A 230 0.40 -5.18 19.81
CA LEU A 230 -0.65 -6.18 19.70
C LEU A 230 -0.61 -7.19 20.88
N THR A 231 0.58 -7.58 21.33
CA THR A 231 0.71 -8.42 22.54
C THR A 231 0.19 -7.70 23.77
N LYS A 232 0.53 -6.41 23.94
CA LYS A 232 0.01 -5.60 25.07
C LYS A 232 -1.47 -5.27 24.96
N ALA A 233 -2.02 -5.21 23.75
CA ALA A 233 -3.46 -5.07 23.52
C ALA A 233 -4.25 -6.35 23.84
N GLY A 234 -3.58 -7.51 23.92
CA GLY A 234 -4.19 -8.81 24.15
C GLY A 234 -4.66 -9.51 22.86
N ASP A 235 -4.35 -8.94 21.68
CA ASP A 235 -4.75 -9.50 20.39
C ASP A 235 -3.84 -10.68 19.99
N ILE A 236 -2.60 -10.70 20.49
CA ILE A 236 -1.64 -11.79 20.27
C ILE A 236 -1.37 -12.48 21.62
N LYS A 237 -1.63 -13.79 21.68
CA LYS A 237 -1.26 -14.62 22.83
C LYS A 237 0.24 -14.90 22.78
N GLU A 238 0.92 -14.85 23.94
CA GLU A 238 2.36 -15.10 24.05
C GLU A 238 2.76 -16.51 23.59
N GLU A 239 1.89 -17.49 23.77
CA GLU A 239 2.11 -18.88 23.36
C GLU A 239 2.06 -19.12 21.84
N GLY A 240 1.68 -18.11 21.05
CA GLY A 240 1.50 -18.25 19.61
C GLY A 240 0.32 -19.14 19.23
N ARG A 241 0.08 -19.28 17.93
CA ARG A 241 -0.93 -20.22 17.41
C ARG A 241 -0.25 -21.60 17.30
N LYS A 242 -0.72 -22.59 18.08
CA LYS A 242 -0.24 -23.95 17.95
C LYS A 242 -0.42 -24.42 16.51
N SER A 243 0.59 -25.03 15.92
CA SER A 243 0.45 -25.59 14.58
C SER A 243 -0.55 -26.74 14.63
N ALA A 244 -1.32 -26.93 13.55
CA ALA A 244 -2.24 -28.08 13.45
C ALA A 244 -1.52 -29.44 13.68
N ARG A 245 -0.20 -29.46 13.50
CA ARG A 245 0.65 -30.61 13.79
C ARG A 245 0.82 -30.85 15.29
N GLU A 246 0.97 -29.80 16.11
CA GLU A 246 1.05 -29.90 17.57
C GLU A 246 -0.29 -30.31 18.19
N GLU A 247 -1.40 -29.82 17.62
CA GLU A 247 -2.75 -30.23 18.06
C GLU A 247 -2.98 -31.73 17.83
N LEU A 248 -2.54 -32.26 16.67
CA LEU A 248 -2.61 -33.69 16.35
C LEU A 248 -1.76 -34.57 17.29
N PHE A 249 -0.62 -34.10 17.77
CA PHE A 249 0.23 -34.85 18.71
C PHE A 249 -0.34 -34.81 20.14
N THR A 250 -0.91 -33.69 20.56
CA THR A 250 -1.53 -33.56 21.89
C THR A 250 -2.81 -34.40 22.02
N THR A 251 -3.61 -34.48 20.96
CA THR A 251 -4.84 -35.32 20.93
C THR A 251 -4.56 -36.82 20.86
N LYS A 252 -3.36 -37.25 20.43
CA LYS A 252 -2.97 -38.65 20.41
C LYS A 252 -2.36 -39.14 21.73
N GLN A 253 -2.05 -38.26 22.67
CA GLN A 253 -1.50 -38.58 23.99
C GLN A 253 -2.55 -38.48 25.12
N ALA A 254 -3.79 -38.03 24.83
CA ALA A 254 -4.93 -38.07 25.73
C ALA A 254 -5.88 -39.23 25.35
#